data_e053839731267495551e91551ca64f0c
#
_entry.id   e053839731267495551e91551ca64f0c
#
_cell.length_a   1.000
_cell.length_b   1.000
_cell.length_c   1.000
_cell.angle_alpha   90.00
_cell.angle_beta   90.00
_cell.angle_gamma   90.00
#
_symmetry.space_group_name_H-M   'P 1'
#
loop_
_entity.id
_entity.type
_entity.pdbx_description
1 polymer ?
#
loop_
_entity_poly.entity_id
_entity_poly.type
_entity_poly.pdbx_seq_one_letter_code
_entity_poly.pdbx_strand_id
1 'polypeptide(L)'
;MNSHKINSIKAGLLTGALAGLCLATSSVYAGNAPAPGGSSAFGKTLAQWQDIYWRWTYGGLTVPTDANGNAVVNGNVVLMPLPNAPGDGTPGHLNVRLNSGQAFVLPLWNLLGNSYSDGTPNDPLVDISVFQTLNITLQIDGVTVLGAANQMQYYSEFYFDPIIPLPAAFAPYAGIIWLEGIGTVHSPFSPGTHTIKLDAVNTQPAFGFFFEYHNTWTVTVRPAP
;
A
#
# COMPACT_ATOMS: atom_id res chain seq x y z
N MET A 1 86.97 3.79 -10.25
CA MET A 1 86.56 4.56 -9.08
C MET A 1 85.06 4.22 -8.78
N ASN A 2 84.89 3.54 -7.73
CA ASN A 2 83.71 3.17 -7.00
C ASN A 2 82.37 2.85 -7.76
N SER A 3 82.24 1.55 -8.04
CA SER A 3 80.96 0.88 -8.35
C SER A 3 80.17 0.63 -7.08
N HIS A 4 78.96 1.12 -7.04
CA HIS A 4 77.98 0.67 -6.01
C HIS A 4 77.06 -0.43 -6.58
N LYS A 5 77.21 -1.59 -6.02
CA LYS A 5 76.28 -2.73 -6.22
C LYS A 5 74.90 -2.41 -5.63
N ILE A 6 73.89 -2.52 -6.44
CA ILE A 6 72.46 -2.49 -5.96
C ILE A 6 71.98 -3.91 -5.83
N ASN A 7 71.70 -4.28 -4.59
CA ASN A 7 71.11 -5.58 -4.25
C ASN A 7 69.66 -5.63 -4.72
N SER A 8 69.36 -6.63 -5.52
CA SER A 8 68.01 -6.97 -5.90
C SER A 8 67.29 -7.69 -4.75
N ILE A 9 66.26 -7.02 -4.19
CA ILE A 9 65.32 -7.65 -3.25
C ILE A 9 64.24 -8.33 -4.05
N LYS A 10 64.20 -9.66 -4.00
CA LYS A 10 63.05 -10.45 -4.52
C LYS A 10 61.84 -10.18 -3.63
N ALA A 11 60.84 -9.49 -4.15
CA ALA A 11 59.55 -9.40 -3.54
C ALA A 11 58.73 -10.64 -3.91
N GLY A 12 58.48 -11.50 -2.93
CA GLY A 12 57.58 -12.63 -3.07
C GLY A 12 56.15 -12.14 -3.21
N LEU A 13 55.51 -12.55 -4.30
CA LEU A 13 54.06 -12.38 -4.46
C LEU A 13 53.30 -13.31 -3.47
N LEU A 14 52.75 -12.75 -2.40
CA LEU A 14 51.73 -13.40 -1.59
C LEU A 14 50.38 -13.17 -2.30
N THR A 15 49.91 -14.18 -3.05
CA THR A 15 48.55 -14.19 -3.60
C THR A 15 47.59 -14.51 -2.45
N GLY A 16 47.17 -13.51 -1.74
CA GLY A 16 46.04 -13.60 -0.80
C GLY A 16 44.72 -13.62 -1.58
N ALA A 17 44.13 -14.81 -1.74
CA ALA A 17 42.75 -14.96 -2.19
C ALA A 17 41.82 -14.36 -1.10
N LEU A 18 41.41 -13.11 -1.26
CA LEU A 18 40.26 -12.57 -0.52
C LEU A 18 39.01 -13.26 -1.09
N ALA A 19 38.61 -14.35 -0.46
CA ALA A 19 37.26 -14.86 -0.61
C ALA A 19 36.31 -13.79 -0.04
N GLY A 20 35.79 -12.95 -0.93
CA GLY A 20 34.70 -12.04 -0.62
C GLY A 20 33.49 -12.85 -0.20
N LEU A 21 33.30 -12.97 1.11
CA LEU A 21 32.06 -13.42 1.70
C LEU A 21 31.04 -12.33 1.41
N CYS A 22 30.36 -12.42 0.25
CA CYS A 22 29.09 -11.74 0.05
C CYS A 22 28.13 -12.30 1.09
N LEU A 23 28.13 -11.68 2.29
CA LEU A 23 26.99 -11.73 3.16
C LEU A 23 25.85 -11.08 2.37
N ALA A 24 25.12 -11.90 1.60
CA ALA A 24 23.77 -11.58 1.25
C ALA A 24 23.07 -11.36 2.59
N THR A 25 23.01 -10.11 3.03
CA THR A 25 22.02 -9.67 4.00
C THR A 25 20.70 -9.90 3.30
N SER A 26 20.19 -11.14 3.37
CA SER A 26 18.77 -11.35 3.28
C SER A 26 18.21 -10.45 4.38
N SER A 27 17.76 -9.24 3.99
CA SER A 27 16.85 -8.47 4.78
C SER A 27 15.74 -9.48 5.11
N VAL A 28 15.74 -9.97 6.33
CA VAL A 28 14.56 -10.56 6.93
C VAL A 28 13.59 -9.39 6.94
N TYR A 29 12.87 -9.22 5.84
CA TYR A 29 11.66 -8.43 5.84
C TYR A 29 10.84 -9.05 6.96
N ALA A 30 10.72 -8.33 8.05
CA ALA A 30 9.72 -8.67 9.05
C ALA A 30 8.45 -8.94 8.26
N GLY A 31 7.84 -10.13 8.40
CA GLY A 31 6.82 -10.66 7.48
C GLY A 31 5.54 -9.83 7.35
N ASN A 32 5.56 -8.59 7.79
CA ASN A 32 4.46 -7.65 7.85
C ASN A 32 4.63 -6.40 6.95
N ALA A 33 5.80 -6.24 6.28
CA ALA A 33 5.96 -5.09 5.37
C ALA A 33 5.09 -5.26 4.11
N PRO A 34 4.46 -4.18 3.60
CA PRO A 34 3.72 -4.26 2.35
C PRO A 34 4.66 -4.53 1.17
N ALA A 35 4.11 -5.17 0.13
CA ALA A 35 4.85 -5.36 -1.12
C ALA A 35 5.21 -3.99 -1.71
N PRO A 36 6.45 -3.79 -2.21
CA PRO A 36 6.85 -2.52 -2.82
C PRO A 36 5.89 -2.10 -3.94
N GLY A 37 5.51 -0.82 -3.98
CA GLY A 37 4.49 -0.31 -4.89
C GLY A 37 4.78 -0.50 -6.38
N GLY A 38 6.07 -0.53 -6.77
CA GLY A 38 6.50 -0.82 -8.15
C GLY A 38 6.55 -2.31 -8.52
N SER A 39 6.25 -3.22 -7.59
CA SER A 39 6.27 -4.67 -7.81
C SER A 39 4.87 -5.21 -8.11
N SER A 40 4.83 -6.38 -8.78
CA SER A 40 3.59 -7.15 -8.89
C SER A 40 3.44 -8.06 -7.68
N ALA A 41 2.40 -7.85 -6.90
CA ALA A 41 2.04 -8.70 -5.77
C ALA A 41 0.83 -9.58 -6.16
N PHE A 42 0.95 -10.88 -5.96
CA PHE A 42 -0.13 -11.83 -6.28
C PHE A 42 -0.66 -11.71 -7.72
N GLY A 43 0.28 -11.47 -8.68
CA GLY A 43 -0.01 -11.40 -10.11
C GLY A 43 -0.57 -10.08 -10.61
N LYS A 44 -0.64 -9.03 -9.80
CA LYS A 44 -1.18 -7.71 -10.17
C LYS A 44 -0.32 -6.58 -9.63
N THR A 45 -0.29 -5.46 -10.35
CA THR A 45 0.30 -4.20 -9.85
C THR A 45 -0.56 -3.59 -8.76
N LEU A 46 -0.01 -2.66 -8.00
CA LEU A 46 -0.77 -1.91 -6.99
C LEU A 46 -1.98 -1.18 -7.59
N ALA A 47 -1.81 -0.54 -8.75
CA ALA A 47 -2.90 0.13 -9.46
C ALA A 47 -4.03 -0.84 -9.81
N GLN A 48 -3.70 -2.05 -10.31
CA GLN A 48 -4.70 -3.08 -10.61
C GLN A 48 -5.43 -3.58 -9.35
N TRP A 49 -4.73 -3.68 -8.21
CA TRP A 49 -5.36 -4.03 -6.94
C TRP A 49 -6.28 -2.92 -6.43
N GLN A 50 -5.89 -1.65 -6.57
CA GLN A 50 -6.75 -0.52 -6.21
C GLN A 50 -7.96 -0.41 -7.16
N ASP A 51 -7.81 -0.66 -8.47
CA ASP A 51 -8.95 -0.72 -9.41
C ASP A 51 -9.99 -1.76 -8.95
N ILE A 52 -9.55 -2.99 -8.66
CA ILE A 52 -10.42 -4.05 -8.14
C ILE A 52 -11.10 -3.62 -6.84
N TYR A 53 -10.33 -3.05 -5.90
CA TYR A 53 -10.84 -2.65 -4.60
C TYR A 53 -11.96 -1.61 -4.72
N TRP A 54 -11.76 -0.56 -5.50
CA TRP A 54 -12.72 0.52 -5.61
C TRP A 54 -13.93 0.14 -6.46
N ARG A 55 -13.76 -0.71 -7.49
CA ARG A 55 -14.91 -1.30 -8.20
C ARG A 55 -15.77 -2.16 -7.28
N TRP A 56 -15.16 -2.95 -6.42
CA TRP A 56 -15.90 -3.70 -5.41
C TRP A 56 -16.63 -2.78 -4.43
N THR A 57 -15.97 -1.77 -3.91
CA THR A 57 -16.52 -0.81 -2.93
C THR A 57 -17.75 -0.08 -3.48
N TYR A 58 -17.73 0.33 -4.74
CA TYR A 58 -18.82 1.07 -5.37
C TYR A 58 -19.79 0.19 -6.18
N GLY A 59 -19.74 -1.13 -6.04
CA GLY A 59 -20.71 -2.06 -6.62
C GLY A 59 -20.49 -2.38 -8.10
N GLY A 60 -19.41 -1.89 -8.71
CA GLY A 60 -19.03 -2.21 -10.10
C GLY A 60 -18.42 -3.61 -10.29
N LEU A 61 -18.12 -4.30 -9.18
CA LEU A 61 -17.52 -5.64 -9.19
C LEU A 61 -18.09 -6.49 -8.07
N THR A 62 -18.61 -7.68 -8.43
CA THR A 62 -18.97 -8.69 -7.45
C THR A 62 -17.76 -9.57 -7.14
N VAL A 63 -17.42 -9.66 -5.86
CA VAL A 63 -16.31 -10.49 -5.38
C VAL A 63 -16.86 -11.56 -4.44
N PRO A 64 -16.45 -12.84 -4.58
CA PRO A 64 -16.83 -13.90 -3.65
C PRO A 64 -16.43 -13.58 -2.21
N THR A 65 -17.23 -14.05 -1.26
CA THR A 65 -16.91 -13.93 0.17
C THR A 65 -16.46 -15.27 0.74
N ASP A 66 -15.48 -15.22 1.65
CA ASP A 66 -15.07 -16.39 2.43
C ASP A 66 -16.02 -16.68 3.61
N ALA A 67 -15.75 -17.74 4.35
CA ALA A 67 -16.52 -18.12 5.53
C ALA A 67 -16.49 -17.10 6.69
N ASN A 68 -15.58 -16.14 6.65
CA ASN A 68 -15.48 -15.04 7.61
C ASN A 68 -16.24 -13.79 7.12
N GLY A 69 -16.80 -13.83 5.90
CA GLY A 69 -17.48 -12.70 5.27
C GLY A 69 -16.57 -11.72 4.53
N ASN A 70 -15.28 -12.02 4.38
CA ASN A 70 -14.36 -11.15 3.66
C ASN A 70 -14.53 -11.33 2.15
N ALA A 71 -14.47 -10.23 1.40
CA ALA A 71 -14.36 -10.26 -0.05
C ALA A 71 -12.97 -10.78 -0.46
N VAL A 72 -12.91 -11.87 -1.25
CA VAL A 72 -11.66 -12.56 -1.58
C VAL A 72 -11.47 -12.68 -3.08
N VAL A 73 -10.39 -12.13 -3.59
CA VAL A 73 -9.98 -12.20 -5.01
C VAL A 73 -8.98 -13.33 -5.19
N ASN A 74 -9.10 -14.07 -6.29
CA ASN A 74 -8.20 -15.19 -6.65
C ASN A 74 -8.04 -16.24 -5.54
N GLY A 75 -9.03 -16.37 -4.66
CA GLY A 75 -9.08 -17.37 -3.58
C GLY A 75 -8.25 -17.04 -2.34
N ASN A 76 -7.36 -16.06 -2.37
CA ASN A 76 -6.47 -15.78 -1.23
C ASN A 76 -6.14 -14.31 -0.95
N VAL A 77 -6.62 -13.37 -1.73
CA VAL A 77 -6.36 -11.93 -1.48
C VAL A 77 -7.63 -11.25 -1.00
N VAL A 78 -7.64 -10.82 0.24
CA VAL A 78 -8.76 -10.14 0.89
C VAL A 78 -8.76 -8.66 0.52
N LEU A 79 -9.89 -8.12 0.12
CA LEU A 79 -10.13 -6.69 0.06
C LEU A 79 -10.48 -6.22 1.48
N MET A 80 -9.50 -5.61 2.15
CA MET A 80 -9.64 -5.27 3.57
C MET A 80 -10.75 -4.22 3.76
N PRO A 81 -11.80 -4.52 4.55
CA PRO A 81 -12.83 -3.53 4.82
C PRO A 81 -12.26 -2.37 5.63
N LEU A 82 -12.75 -1.15 5.36
CA LEU A 82 -12.34 0.05 6.08
C LEU A 82 -13.22 0.24 7.33
N PRO A 83 -12.66 0.73 8.45
CA PRO A 83 -13.45 1.21 9.56
C PRO A 83 -14.36 2.36 9.11
N ASN A 84 -15.55 2.44 9.68
CA ASN A 84 -16.47 3.53 9.39
C ASN A 84 -16.07 4.79 10.18
N ALA A 85 -14.96 5.42 9.80
CA ALA A 85 -14.46 6.65 10.39
C ALA A 85 -14.87 7.85 9.52
N PRO A 86 -15.42 8.93 10.09
CA PRO A 86 -15.94 10.06 9.31
C PRO A 86 -14.86 10.98 8.72
N GLY A 87 -13.59 10.80 9.10
CA GLY A 87 -12.48 11.63 8.61
C GLY A 87 -12.32 12.97 9.33
N ASP A 88 -12.90 13.11 10.50
CA ASP A 88 -12.86 14.29 11.36
C ASP A 88 -11.96 14.13 12.61
N GLY A 89 -11.09 13.13 12.60
CA GLY A 89 -10.24 12.75 13.73
C GLY A 89 -10.91 11.72 14.68
N THR A 90 -12.18 11.40 14.47
CA THR A 90 -12.84 10.34 15.26
C THR A 90 -12.22 8.99 14.91
N PRO A 91 -11.67 8.25 15.90
CA PRO A 91 -11.03 6.97 15.63
C PRO A 91 -12.00 5.92 15.11
N GLY A 92 -11.60 5.23 14.03
CA GLY A 92 -12.28 4.06 13.51
C GLY A 92 -11.64 2.78 14.02
N HIS A 93 -12.46 1.77 14.35
CA HIS A 93 -11.96 0.45 14.76
C HIS A 93 -12.75 -0.67 14.09
N LEU A 94 -12.01 -1.69 13.61
CA LEU A 94 -12.62 -2.85 12.96
C LEU A 94 -11.90 -4.15 13.39
N ASN A 95 -12.68 -5.19 13.66
CA ASN A 95 -12.15 -6.53 13.87
C ASN A 95 -12.30 -7.35 12.59
N VAL A 96 -11.20 -7.90 12.10
CA VAL A 96 -11.15 -8.72 10.88
C VAL A 96 -10.61 -10.10 11.21
N ARG A 97 -11.18 -11.13 10.60
CA ARG A 97 -10.68 -12.50 10.70
C ARG A 97 -10.16 -12.96 9.35
N LEU A 98 -8.90 -13.36 9.32
CA LEU A 98 -8.27 -13.93 8.13
C LEU A 98 -8.00 -15.43 8.34
N ASN A 99 -7.98 -16.17 7.25
CA ASN A 99 -7.46 -17.53 7.24
C ASN A 99 -5.94 -17.48 7.00
N SER A 100 -5.22 -18.46 7.50
CA SER A 100 -3.79 -18.62 7.21
C SER A 100 -3.56 -18.65 5.69
N GLY A 101 -2.55 -17.92 5.22
CA GLY A 101 -2.23 -17.79 3.80
C GLY A 101 -3.02 -16.71 3.04
N GLN A 102 -3.97 -16.02 3.67
CA GLN A 102 -4.63 -14.87 3.05
C GLN A 102 -3.77 -13.62 3.12
N ALA A 103 -3.48 -13.07 1.94
CA ALA A 103 -2.94 -11.74 1.74
C ALA A 103 -4.07 -10.70 1.77
N PHE A 104 -3.75 -9.41 1.76
CA PHE A 104 -4.79 -8.39 1.70
C PHE A 104 -4.35 -7.11 1.00
N VAL A 105 -5.34 -6.41 0.44
CA VAL A 105 -5.23 -5.06 -0.14
C VAL A 105 -5.83 -4.07 0.85
N LEU A 106 -5.10 -3.00 1.13
CA LEU A 106 -5.51 -1.96 2.06
C LEU A 106 -5.28 -0.59 1.42
N PRO A 107 -6.32 0.12 0.97
CA PRO A 107 -6.20 1.53 0.62
C PRO A 107 -5.98 2.36 1.88
N LEU A 108 -5.10 3.35 1.80
CA LEU A 108 -4.73 4.18 2.95
C LEU A 108 -5.32 5.58 2.84
N TRP A 109 -5.08 6.25 1.72
CA TRP A 109 -5.62 7.57 1.44
C TRP A 109 -5.77 7.74 -0.08
N ASN A 110 -6.99 7.97 -0.55
CA ASN A 110 -7.28 8.03 -1.97
C ASN A 110 -8.24 9.17 -2.28
N LEU A 111 -8.02 9.82 -3.42
CA LEU A 111 -8.95 10.71 -4.07
C LEU A 111 -9.56 10.01 -5.28
N LEU A 112 -10.84 10.24 -5.48
CA LEU A 112 -11.62 9.70 -6.60
C LEU A 112 -12.24 10.87 -7.34
N GLY A 113 -11.95 10.99 -8.63
CA GLY A 113 -12.55 12.01 -9.47
C GLY A 113 -13.84 11.53 -10.09
N ASN A 114 -14.79 12.45 -10.20
CA ASN A 114 -16.14 12.17 -10.66
C ASN A 114 -16.41 12.72 -12.06
N SER A 115 -17.28 12.04 -12.79
CA SER A 115 -18.03 12.60 -13.91
C SER A 115 -19.42 13.04 -13.43
N TYR A 116 -20.04 13.95 -14.18
CA TYR A 116 -21.30 14.58 -13.80
C TYR A 116 -22.35 14.37 -14.88
N SER A 117 -23.62 14.24 -14.47
CA SER A 117 -24.78 14.06 -15.37
C SER A 117 -25.46 15.37 -15.76
N ASP A 118 -25.13 16.48 -15.12
CA ASP A 118 -25.75 17.80 -15.31
C ASP A 118 -24.97 18.72 -16.27
N GLY A 119 -23.87 18.25 -16.86
CA GLY A 119 -23.01 19.02 -17.76
C GLY A 119 -21.87 19.74 -17.03
N THR A 120 -21.74 19.61 -15.73
CA THR A 120 -20.56 20.06 -15.00
C THR A 120 -19.30 19.36 -15.55
N PRO A 121 -18.18 20.08 -15.77
CA PRO A 121 -16.93 19.44 -16.18
C PRO A 121 -16.49 18.37 -15.18
N ASN A 122 -15.93 17.28 -15.70
CA ASN A 122 -15.36 16.22 -14.86
C ASN A 122 -14.26 16.76 -13.96
N ASP A 123 -14.11 16.13 -12.78
CA ASP A 123 -13.03 16.49 -11.86
C ASP A 123 -11.67 16.28 -12.54
N PRO A 124 -10.79 17.32 -12.51
CA PRO A 124 -9.40 17.15 -12.98
C PRO A 124 -8.59 16.31 -11.99
N LEU A 125 -7.51 15.71 -12.45
CA LEU A 125 -6.48 15.16 -11.56
C LEU A 125 -5.93 16.26 -10.64
N VAL A 126 -5.54 15.88 -9.43
CA VAL A 126 -4.90 16.78 -8.47
C VAL A 126 -3.39 16.79 -8.68
N ASP A 127 -2.72 17.85 -8.26
CA ASP A 127 -1.28 17.90 -8.31
C ASP A 127 -0.66 16.86 -7.36
N ILE A 128 0.29 16.07 -7.84
CA ILE A 128 0.97 15.02 -7.06
C ILE A 128 1.63 15.53 -5.77
N SER A 129 1.98 16.83 -5.70
CA SER A 129 2.53 17.44 -4.50
C SER A 129 1.62 17.30 -3.28
N VAL A 130 0.33 17.16 -3.52
CA VAL A 130 -0.66 16.86 -2.49
C VAL A 130 -0.30 15.59 -1.72
N PHE A 131 -0.02 14.50 -2.46
CA PHE A 131 0.33 13.20 -1.87
C PHE A 131 1.73 13.20 -1.26
N GLN A 132 2.64 14.02 -1.78
CA GLN A 132 4.00 14.17 -1.23
C GLN A 132 4.00 14.85 0.14
N THR A 133 3.01 15.68 0.42
CA THR A 133 2.91 16.49 1.64
C THR A 133 1.91 15.95 2.67
N LEU A 134 1.20 14.86 2.34
CA LEU A 134 0.36 14.15 3.30
C LEU A 134 1.22 13.56 4.44
N ASN A 135 0.66 13.59 5.64
CA ASN A 135 1.23 12.89 6.78
C ASN A 135 0.50 11.56 6.97
N ILE A 136 1.08 10.50 6.40
CA ILE A 136 0.54 9.14 6.51
C ILE A 136 1.52 8.28 7.28
N THR A 137 1.03 7.56 8.27
CA THR A 137 1.78 6.54 9.01
C THR A 137 0.97 5.26 9.08
N LEU A 138 1.53 4.16 8.59
CA LEU A 138 0.98 2.82 8.75
C LEU A 138 1.88 2.02 9.68
N GLN A 139 1.31 1.49 10.75
CA GLN A 139 1.99 0.60 11.67
C GLN A 139 1.35 -0.79 11.67
N ILE A 140 2.18 -1.82 11.76
CA ILE A 140 1.75 -3.20 11.95
C ILE A 140 2.47 -3.75 13.18
N ASP A 141 1.71 -4.20 14.15
CA ASP A 141 2.19 -4.69 15.45
C ASP A 141 3.16 -3.70 16.14
N GLY A 142 2.85 -2.40 16.04
CA GLY A 142 3.63 -1.32 16.61
C GLY A 142 4.87 -0.91 15.80
N VAL A 143 5.15 -1.58 14.66
CA VAL A 143 6.27 -1.24 13.78
C VAL A 143 5.77 -0.37 12.63
N THR A 144 6.37 0.79 12.41
CA THR A 144 6.05 1.64 11.26
C THR A 144 6.58 0.99 9.97
N VAL A 145 5.68 0.66 9.06
CA VAL A 145 5.99 0.03 7.77
C VAL A 145 5.85 0.99 6.60
N LEU A 146 5.10 2.09 6.78
CA LEU A 146 4.96 3.18 5.82
C LEU A 146 4.90 4.51 6.55
N GLY A 147 5.56 5.52 6.01
CA GLY A 147 5.60 6.89 6.50
C GLY A 147 6.14 7.84 5.43
N ALA A 148 6.39 9.10 5.79
CA ALA A 148 6.83 10.14 4.85
C ALA A 148 8.04 9.76 3.98
N ALA A 149 8.95 8.92 4.50
CA ALA A 149 10.16 8.52 3.78
C ALA A 149 9.89 7.58 2.59
N ASN A 150 8.77 6.83 2.61
CA ASN A 150 8.48 5.81 1.60
C ASN A 150 7.04 5.81 1.06
N GLN A 151 6.16 6.70 1.54
CA GLN A 151 4.74 6.69 1.15
C GLN A 151 4.55 6.80 -0.37
N MET A 152 5.37 7.58 -1.07
CA MET A 152 5.26 7.74 -2.53
C MET A 152 5.63 6.49 -3.33
N GLN A 153 6.27 5.49 -2.72
CA GLN A 153 6.47 4.18 -3.35
C GLN A 153 5.16 3.38 -3.48
N TYR A 154 4.12 3.79 -2.77
CA TYR A 154 2.80 3.17 -2.71
C TYR A 154 1.71 4.05 -3.35
N TYR A 155 2.11 5.09 -4.05
CA TYR A 155 1.22 5.94 -4.83
C TYR A 155 0.82 5.26 -6.13
N SER A 156 -0.44 5.45 -6.53
CA SER A 156 -1.00 5.05 -7.81
C SER A 156 -1.87 6.16 -8.37
N GLU A 157 -1.82 6.33 -9.69
CA GLU A 157 -2.68 7.20 -10.48
C GLU A 157 -3.15 6.43 -11.70
N PHE A 158 -4.45 6.40 -11.93
CA PHE A 158 -5.01 5.77 -13.13
C PHE A 158 -6.47 6.20 -13.38
N TYR A 159 -6.91 6.05 -14.63
CA TYR A 159 -8.30 6.20 -15.02
C TYR A 159 -9.01 4.84 -14.99
N PHE A 160 -10.26 4.83 -14.52
CA PHE A 160 -11.10 3.65 -14.58
C PHE A 160 -11.62 3.46 -16.01
N ASP A 161 -11.34 2.29 -16.61
CA ASP A 161 -11.86 1.89 -17.91
C ASP A 161 -12.49 0.48 -17.83
N PRO A 162 -13.82 0.36 -18.00
CA PRO A 162 -14.81 1.44 -18.03
C PRO A 162 -14.90 2.20 -16.68
N ILE A 163 -15.47 3.40 -16.68
CA ILE A 163 -15.74 4.16 -15.47
C ILE A 163 -16.59 3.33 -14.48
N ILE A 164 -16.50 3.64 -13.18
CA ILE A 164 -17.38 3.02 -12.19
C ILE A 164 -18.70 3.83 -12.16
N PRO A 165 -19.84 3.28 -12.61
CA PRO A 165 -21.09 4.02 -12.61
C PRO A 165 -21.60 4.22 -11.18
N LEU A 166 -22.10 5.40 -10.88
CA LEU A 166 -22.76 5.68 -9.61
C LEU A 166 -24.28 5.59 -9.75
N PRO A 167 -24.99 5.05 -8.73
CA PRO A 167 -26.45 5.06 -8.71
C PRO A 167 -27.04 6.47 -8.81
N ALA A 168 -28.23 6.62 -9.39
CA ALA A 168 -28.91 7.90 -9.55
C ALA A 168 -29.14 8.66 -8.23
N ALA A 169 -29.14 7.96 -7.10
CA ALA A 169 -29.20 8.60 -5.79
C ALA A 169 -28.00 9.49 -5.45
N PHE A 170 -26.89 9.34 -6.19
CA PHE A 170 -25.69 10.17 -6.05
C PHE A 170 -25.69 11.39 -6.99
N ALA A 171 -26.78 11.66 -7.73
CA ALA A 171 -26.84 12.80 -8.62
C ALA A 171 -26.39 14.10 -7.91
N PRO A 172 -25.61 14.99 -8.56
CA PRO A 172 -25.28 14.98 -10.01
C PRO A 172 -24.11 14.08 -10.43
N TYR A 173 -23.48 13.33 -9.52
CA TYR A 173 -22.37 12.44 -9.87
C TYR A 173 -22.86 11.27 -10.72
N ALA A 174 -22.26 11.08 -11.91
CA ALA A 174 -22.62 10.02 -12.85
C ALA A 174 -21.72 8.78 -12.70
N GLY A 175 -20.46 8.97 -12.32
CA GLY A 175 -19.51 7.88 -12.14
C GLY A 175 -18.15 8.34 -11.65
N ILE A 176 -17.35 7.38 -11.21
CA ILE A 176 -15.95 7.62 -10.81
C ILE A 176 -15.07 7.34 -12.02
N ILE A 177 -14.23 8.30 -12.39
CA ILE A 177 -13.44 8.28 -13.63
C ILE A 177 -11.95 8.06 -13.41
N TRP A 178 -11.40 8.46 -12.27
CA TRP A 178 -9.99 8.27 -11.94
C TRP A 178 -9.78 8.05 -10.44
N LEU A 179 -8.60 7.53 -10.13
CA LEU A 179 -8.07 7.41 -8.77
C LEU A 179 -6.65 7.97 -8.73
N GLU A 180 -6.39 8.74 -7.69
CA GLU A 180 -5.06 9.07 -7.20
C GLU A 180 -4.99 8.72 -5.73
N GLY A 181 -3.95 7.99 -5.32
CA GLY A 181 -3.88 7.62 -3.91
C GLY A 181 -2.77 6.69 -3.51
N ILE A 182 -2.70 6.50 -2.22
CA ILE A 182 -1.74 5.63 -1.55
C ILE A 182 -2.49 4.42 -1.01
N GLY A 183 -2.01 3.24 -1.39
CA GLY A 183 -2.55 1.96 -0.94
C GLY A 183 -1.46 0.91 -0.83
N THR A 184 -1.76 -0.22 -0.24
CA THR A 184 -0.79 -1.28 0.02
C THR A 184 -1.36 -2.66 -0.26
N VAL A 185 -0.46 -3.60 -0.60
CA VAL A 185 -0.76 -5.03 -0.70
C VAL A 185 0.16 -5.75 0.27
N HIS A 186 -0.40 -6.51 1.17
CA HIS A 186 0.34 -7.19 2.22
C HIS A 186 0.38 -8.69 2.00
N SER A 187 1.53 -9.28 2.29
CA SER A 187 1.68 -10.74 2.43
C SER A 187 0.85 -11.28 3.59
N PRO A 188 0.53 -12.58 3.60
CA PRO A 188 -0.18 -13.20 4.70
C PRO A 188 0.52 -12.99 6.04
N PHE A 189 -0.27 -12.67 7.06
CA PHE A 189 0.23 -12.66 8.44
C PHE A 189 0.38 -14.08 8.99
N SER A 190 1.25 -14.25 9.97
CA SER A 190 1.35 -15.46 10.76
C SER A 190 0.05 -15.72 11.54
N PRO A 191 -0.26 -16.96 11.93
CA PRO A 191 -1.36 -17.22 12.85
C PRO A 191 -1.21 -16.45 14.17
N GLY A 192 -2.29 -15.83 14.64
CA GLY A 192 -2.28 -15.00 15.84
C GLY A 192 -3.17 -13.77 15.72
N THR A 193 -2.97 -12.82 16.61
CA THR A 193 -3.64 -11.52 16.57
C THR A 193 -2.63 -10.43 16.24
N HIS A 194 -2.96 -9.64 15.24
CA HIS A 194 -2.17 -8.53 14.74
C HIS A 194 -2.95 -7.22 14.85
N THR A 195 -2.22 -6.13 14.93
CA THR A 195 -2.81 -4.78 14.95
C THR A 195 -2.27 -3.98 13.78
N ILE A 196 -3.16 -3.43 12.97
CA ILE A 196 -2.83 -2.45 11.94
C ILE A 196 -3.35 -1.10 12.43
N LYS A 197 -2.50 -0.07 12.41
CA LYS A 197 -2.89 1.32 12.70
C LYS A 197 -2.54 2.21 11.53
N LEU A 198 -3.50 3.00 11.10
CA LEU A 198 -3.34 4.03 10.07
C LEU A 198 -3.64 5.38 10.70
N ASP A 199 -2.66 6.27 10.68
CA ASP A 199 -2.84 7.69 10.90
C ASP A 199 -2.61 8.41 9.58
N ALA A 200 -3.62 9.14 9.08
CA ALA A 200 -3.54 9.87 7.84
C ALA A 200 -4.17 11.25 8.03
N VAL A 201 -3.35 12.29 7.92
CA VAL A 201 -3.76 13.66 8.17
C VAL A 201 -3.43 14.52 6.95
N ASN A 202 -4.44 15.21 6.43
CA ASN A 202 -4.28 16.28 5.46
C ASN A 202 -4.42 17.63 6.13
N THR A 203 -3.33 18.38 6.19
CA THR A 203 -3.28 19.75 6.74
C THR A 203 -3.19 20.82 5.66
N GLN A 204 -3.34 20.45 4.38
CA GLN A 204 -3.14 21.35 3.25
C GLN A 204 -4.35 22.26 3.05
N PRO A 205 -4.20 23.60 3.19
CA PRO A 205 -5.27 24.55 2.92
C PRO A 205 -5.77 24.54 1.48
N ALA A 206 -4.94 24.05 0.55
CA ALA A 206 -5.22 24.01 -0.89
C ALA A 206 -6.48 23.21 -1.25
N PHE A 207 -6.88 22.24 -0.40
CA PHE A 207 -8.09 21.45 -0.63
C PHE A 207 -9.38 22.10 -0.12
N GLY A 208 -9.30 23.16 0.69
CA GLY A 208 -10.48 23.73 1.34
C GLY A 208 -11.17 22.79 2.35
N PHE A 209 -10.61 21.60 2.62
CA PHE A 209 -11.14 20.67 3.59
C PHE A 209 -10.00 20.00 4.39
N PHE A 210 -10.34 19.62 5.59
CA PHE A 210 -9.47 18.91 6.52
C PHE A 210 -9.94 17.45 6.59
N PHE A 211 -8.98 16.52 6.49
CA PHE A 211 -9.23 15.10 6.73
C PHE A 211 -8.23 14.56 7.73
N GLU A 212 -8.77 13.84 8.72
CA GLU A 212 -7.97 13.17 9.73
C GLU A 212 -8.55 11.79 10.02
N TYR A 213 -7.80 10.74 9.70
CA TYR A 213 -8.18 9.36 9.94
C TYR A 213 -7.23 8.70 10.95
N HIS A 214 -7.81 8.13 11.99
CA HIS A 214 -7.14 7.29 12.99
C HIS A 214 -7.81 5.91 13.00
N ASN A 215 -7.41 5.06 12.07
CA ASN A 215 -8.03 3.77 11.87
C ASN A 215 -7.20 2.65 12.52
N THR A 216 -7.88 1.75 13.19
CA THR A 216 -7.28 0.56 13.78
C THR A 216 -8.03 -0.69 13.34
N TRP A 217 -7.29 -1.67 12.84
CA TRP A 217 -7.79 -3.03 12.61
C TRP A 217 -7.16 -3.97 13.62
N THR A 218 -7.99 -4.78 14.28
CA THR A 218 -7.54 -5.97 14.99
C THR A 218 -7.75 -7.17 14.09
N VAL A 219 -6.67 -7.74 13.60
CA VAL A 219 -6.69 -8.84 12.63
C VAL A 219 -6.36 -10.14 13.33
N THR A 220 -7.32 -11.07 13.37
CA THR A 220 -7.11 -12.41 13.91
C THR A 220 -6.91 -13.39 12.77
N VAL A 221 -5.73 -14.00 12.68
CA VAL A 221 -5.39 -15.02 11.69
C VAL A 221 -5.54 -16.42 12.30
N ARG A 222 -6.43 -17.22 11.71
CA ARG A 222 -6.61 -18.61 12.16
C ARG A 222 -5.50 -19.49 11.61
N PRO A 223 -4.97 -20.45 12.40
CA PRO A 223 -4.10 -21.47 11.86
C PRO A 223 -4.77 -22.21 10.71
N ALA A 224 -3.94 -22.73 9.78
CA ALA A 224 -4.44 -23.72 8.81
C ALA A 224 -4.94 -24.96 9.57
N PRO A 225 -6.03 -25.59 9.10
CA PRO A 225 -6.52 -26.82 9.68
C PRO A 225 -5.53 -27.98 9.56
#